data_3b462e43c11617ad341268adf52709b1
#
_entry.id   3b462e43c11617ad341268adf52709b1
#
_cell.length_a   1.000
_cell.length_b   1.000
_cell.length_c   1.000
_cell.angle_alpha   90.00
_cell.angle_beta   90.00
_cell.angle_gamma   90.00
#
_symmetry.space_group_name_H-M   'P 1'
#
loop_
_entity.id
_entity.type
_entity.pdbx_description
1 polymer ?
#
loop_
_entity_poly.entity_id
_entity_poly.type
_entity_poly.pdbx_seq_one_letter_code
_entity_poly.pdbx_strand_id
1 'polypeptide(L)'
;CLVGSEMCIRDRAYAVANPFLPAKVNLMYNNREPRFYASIAYNGSVWEASSASESEFRDQQIFYYRGLNDGKQGFKEECPLTGVTLKKFYNSEDSRTEGGYLVDKTEMTIRYGEILLIYAEALNELTSGQVYHLTTYTGADVEIQRSVDEMRYAIKRIRMRAGVPDYAEETYNNPNDFRVKLKRERQIELLGENSMRYFDLRRWKDAMTEENQLLQGCNINISDDETRIADFYKQTIITSVHKVFEQKMYLWPFPTYELKRNVNMTQNPEW
;
A
#
# COMPACT_ATOMS: atom_id res chain seq x y z
N CYS A 1 -1.57 -5.52 5.56
CA CYS A 1 -2.39 -6.47 4.81
C CYS A 1 -3.18 -5.77 3.71
N LEU A 2 -2.89 -6.06 2.44
CA LEU A 2 -3.65 -5.52 1.28
C LEU A 2 -5.05 -6.14 1.18
N VAL A 3 -5.29 -7.24 1.89
CA VAL A 3 -6.51 -8.04 1.79
C VAL A 3 -7.53 -7.72 2.90
N GLY A 4 -7.13 -7.15 4.01
CA GLY A 4 -7.97 -6.97 5.19
C GLY A 4 -8.58 -5.58 5.38
N SER A 5 -8.63 -4.76 4.36
CA SER A 5 -9.00 -3.37 4.52
C SER A 5 -10.15 -2.95 3.61
N GLU A 6 -10.60 -1.72 3.73
CA GLU A 6 -11.66 -1.14 2.88
C GLU A 6 -11.40 -1.28 1.37
N MET A 7 -10.14 -1.47 0.97
CA MET A 7 -9.80 -1.88 -0.41
C MET A 7 -10.26 -3.30 -0.75
N CYS A 8 -10.43 -4.15 0.25
CA CYS A 8 -10.79 -5.56 0.09
C CYS A 8 -12.19 -5.89 0.57
N ILE A 9 -12.85 -5.00 1.27
CA ILE A 9 -14.20 -5.23 1.74
C ILE A 9 -15.12 -4.59 0.74
N ARG A 10 -15.82 -5.47 0.02
CA ARG A 10 -17.26 -5.33 -0.02
C ARG A 10 -17.87 -5.80 -1.24
N ASP A 11 -18.76 -6.16 -1.07
CA ASP A 11 -20.10 -6.54 -0.69
C ASP A 11 -20.64 -7.50 -1.71
N ARG A 12 -20.94 -8.64 -1.27
CA ARG A 12 -21.67 -9.67 -2.02
C ARG A 12 -23.00 -9.15 -2.61
N ALA A 13 -23.38 -7.91 -2.28
CA ALA A 13 -24.60 -7.30 -2.75
C ALA A 13 -24.52 -6.62 -4.13
N TYR A 14 -23.34 -6.39 -4.68
CA TYR A 14 -23.17 -5.72 -5.98
C TYR A 14 -22.44 -6.60 -6.99
N ALA A 15 -22.94 -7.78 -7.23
CA ALA A 15 -22.54 -8.62 -8.36
C ALA A 15 -23.09 -8.05 -9.69
N VAL A 16 -22.97 -6.77 -9.92
CA VAL A 16 -23.14 -6.21 -11.26
C VAL A 16 -21.82 -6.44 -11.96
N ALA A 17 -21.82 -7.21 -13.06
CA ALA A 17 -20.66 -7.39 -13.89
C ALA A 17 -20.08 -6.01 -14.22
N ASN A 18 -18.84 -5.75 -13.80
CA ASN A 18 -18.17 -4.53 -14.18
C ASN A 18 -17.67 -4.69 -15.62
N PRO A 19 -18.21 -3.93 -16.60
CA PRO A 19 -17.81 -4.07 -18.00
C PRO A 19 -16.34 -3.71 -18.26
N PHE A 20 -15.68 -3.06 -17.28
CA PHE A 20 -14.27 -2.70 -17.35
C PHE A 20 -13.32 -3.80 -16.81
N LEU A 21 -13.85 -4.88 -16.23
CA LEU A 21 -13.02 -6.02 -15.82
C LEU A 21 -12.84 -6.97 -17.01
N PRO A 22 -11.62 -7.48 -17.23
CA PRO A 22 -11.39 -8.54 -18.21
C PRO A 22 -12.24 -9.78 -17.93
N ALA A 23 -12.44 -10.59 -18.96
CA ALA A 23 -13.07 -11.90 -18.80
C ALA A 23 -12.29 -12.78 -17.79
N LYS A 24 -12.96 -13.71 -17.14
CA LYS A 24 -12.37 -14.63 -16.13
C LYS A 24 -11.81 -13.98 -14.87
N VAL A 25 -12.16 -12.73 -14.56
CA VAL A 25 -11.79 -12.07 -13.31
C VAL A 25 -12.82 -12.41 -12.23
N ASN A 26 -12.33 -12.74 -11.03
CA ASN A 26 -13.20 -12.99 -9.89
C ASN A 26 -13.88 -11.70 -9.41
N LEU A 27 -15.17 -11.78 -9.03
CA LEU A 27 -15.95 -10.65 -8.56
C LEU A 27 -15.41 -9.98 -7.29
N MET A 28 -14.53 -10.63 -6.52
CA MET A 28 -13.86 -10.01 -5.38
C MET A 28 -13.02 -8.78 -5.76
N TYR A 29 -12.60 -8.68 -7.01
CA TYR A 29 -11.86 -7.53 -7.55
C TYR A 29 -12.76 -6.46 -8.17
N ASN A 30 -14.08 -6.69 -8.19
CA ASN A 30 -15.02 -5.71 -8.71
C ASN A 30 -15.23 -4.55 -7.73
N ASN A 31 -15.58 -3.38 -8.26
CA ASN A 31 -15.91 -2.16 -7.50
C ASN A 31 -14.85 -1.75 -6.46
N ARG A 32 -13.58 -1.97 -6.78
CA ARG A 32 -12.47 -1.42 -6.01
C ARG A 32 -12.22 0.03 -6.40
N GLU A 33 -11.58 0.77 -5.51
CA GLU A 33 -11.19 2.15 -5.84
C GLU A 33 -10.18 2.16 -7.02
N PRO A 34 -10.12 3.23 -7.83
CA PRO A 34 -9.24 3.30 -9.01
C PRO A 34 -7.77 3.03 -8.72
N ARG A 35 -7.27 3.43 -7.54
CA ARG A 35 -5.88 3.17 -7.15
C ARG A 35 -5.56 1.68 -6.98
N PHE A 36 -6.56 0.85 -6.65
CA PHE A 36 -6.37 -0.60 -6.62
C PHE A 36 -5.95 -1.12 -8.00
N TYR A 37 -6.69 -0.79 -9.04
CA TYR A 37 -6.39 -1.26 -10.41
C TYR A 37 -5.08 -0.68 -10.97
N ALA A 38 -4.73 0.54 -10.57
CA ALA A 38 -3.47 1.18 -10.97
C ALA A 38 -2.24 0.64 -10.23
N SER A 39 -2.42 0.13 -9.00
CA SER A 39 -1.29 -0.20 -8.12
C SER A 39 -1.10 -1.69 -7.87
N ILE A 40 -2.13 -2.50 -8.10
CA ILE A 40 -2.13 -3.93 -7.78
C ILE A 40 -2.37 -4.76 -9.04
N ALA A 41 -1.47 -5.68 -9.32
CA ALA A 41 -1.70 -6.74 -10.26
C ALA A 41 -2.34 -7.93 -9.52
N TYR A 42 -3.52 -8.31 -9.93
CA TYR A 42 -4.34 -9.34 -9.31
C TYR A 42 -4.64 -10.45 -10.32
N ASN A 43 -5.09 -11.60 -9.84
CA ASN A 43 -5.39 -12.75 -10.68
C ASN A 43 -6.45 -12.44 -11.75
N GLY A 44 -6.06 -12.55 -13.02
CA GLY A 44 -6.89 -12.17 -14.17
C GLY A 44 -6.72 -10.72 -14.64
N SER A 45 -5.88 -9.90 -14.01
CA SER A 45 -5.60 -8.56 -14.51
C SER A 45 -4.73 -8.58 -15.78
N VAL A 46 -4.82 -7.52 -16.59
CA VAL A 46 -4.06 -7.40 -17.83
C VAL A 46 -2.71 -6.73 -17.57
N TRP A 47 -1.68 -7.32 -18.19
CA TRP A 47 -0.34 -6.76 -18.26
C TRP A 47 -0.08 -6.29 -19.68
N GLU A 48 0.02 -4.99 -19.89
CA GLU A 48 -0.11 -4.37 -21.21
C GLU A 48 1.10 -4.62 -22.13
N ALA A 49 2.33 -4.40 -21.65
CA ALA A 49 3.58 -4.62 -22.38
C ALA A 49 3.57 -4.14 -23.84
N SER A 50 3.10 -2.92 -24.09
CA SER A 50 2.79 -2.43 -25.46
C SER A 50 4.01 -2.28 -26.37
N SER A 51 5.24 -2.22 -25.84
CA SER A 51 6.47 -2.20 -26.65
C SER A 51 6.90 -3.59 -27.14
N ALA A 52 6.24 -4.67 -26.72
CA ALA A 52 6.56 -5.99 -27.24
C ALA A 52 6.39 -6.04 -28.77
N SER A 53 7.37 -6.62 -29.47
CA SER A 53 7.33 -6.71 -30.94
C SER A 53 6.21 -7.62 -31.42
N GLU A 54 6.01 -8.74 -30.73
CA GLU A 54 4.99 -9.71 -31.08
C GLU A 54 3.69 -9.42 -30.32
N SER A 55 2.57 -9.45 -31.04
CA SER A 55 1.25 -9.14 -30.47
C SER A 55 0.82 -10.12 -29.38
N GLU A 56 1.33 -11.35 -29.42
CA GLU A 56 1.02 -12.38 -28.42
C GLU A 56 1.59 -12.04 -27.02
N PHE A 57 2.59 -11.19 -26.94
CA PHE A 57 3.15 -10.72 -25.66
C PHE A 57 2.55 -9.41 -25.17
N ARG A 58 1.59 -8.84 -25.90
CA ARG A 58 0.87 -7.63 -25.50
C ARG A 58 -0.43 -7.99 -24.81
N ASP A 59 -0.85 -7.15 -23.86
CA ASP A 59 -2.15 -7.23 -23.19
C ASP A 59 -2.48 -8.62 -22.61
N GLN A 60 -1.46 -9.28 -22.07
CA GLN A 60 -1.62 -10.61 -21.51
C GLN A 60 -2.35 -10.58 -20.17
N GLN A 61 -3.32 -11.45 -20.00
CA GLN A 61 -3.93 -11.73 -18.71
C GLN A 61 -2.99 -12.56 -17.84
N ILE A 62 -2.71 -12.11 -16.62
CA ILE A 62 -1.87 -12.83 -15.66
C ILE A 62 -2.72 -13.66 -14.72
N PHE A 63 -2.25 -14.89 -14.45
CA PHE A 63 -2.93 -15.81 -13.56
C PHE A 63 -1.96 -16.45 -12.58
N TYR A 64 -2.21 -16.24 -11.29
CA TYR A 64 -1.40 -16.79 -10.19
C TYR A 64 -1.83 -18.20 -9.76
N TYR A 65 -2.66 -18.89 -10.54
CA TYR A 65 -2.98 -20.28 -10.28
C TYR A 65 -1.75 -21.17 -10.41
N ARG A 66 -1.68 -22.21 -9.59
CA ARG A 66 -0.59 -23.18 -9.66
C ARG A 66 -0.51 -23.82 -11.06
N GLY A 67 0.69 -23.83 -11.61
CA GLY A 67 0.97 -24.43 -12.92
C GLY A 67 0.87 -23.48 -14.10
N LEU A 68 0.32 -22.26 -13.91
CA LEU A 68 0.33 -21.23 -14.95
C LEU A 68 1.59 -20.35 -14.87
N ASN A 69 1.85 -19.57 -15.93
CA ASN A 69 3.11 -18.84 -16.10
C ASN A 69 3.45 -17.90 -14.94
N ASP A 70 2.47 -17.22 -14.36
CA ASP A 70 2.65 -16.25 -13.29
C ASP A 70 2.44 -16.86 -11.89
N GLY A 71 2.00 -18.12 -11.85
CA GLY A 71 1.74 -18.85 -10.63
C GLY A 71 2.89 -19.74 -10.19
N LYS A 72 2.67 -20.47 -9.10
CA LYS A 72 3.64 -21.44 -8.58
C LYS A 72 3.86 -22.58 -9.54
N GLN A 73 5.07 -22.71 -10.07
CA GLN A 73 5.46 -23.78 -11.01
C GLN A 73 6.40 -24.78 -10.33
N GLY A 74 5.92 -26.00 -10.09
CA GLY A 74 6.74 -27.09 -9.58
C GLY A 74 7.48 -26.69 -8.30
N PHE A 75 8.82 -26.77 -8.34
CA PHE A 75 9.71 -26.40 -7.24
C PHE A 75 10.21 -24.94 -7.32
N LYS A 76 9.79 -24.16 -8.32
CA LYS A 76 10.16 -22.74 -8.37
C LYS A 76 9.42 -21.98 -7.28
N GLU A 77 10.18 -21.40 -6.37
CA GLU A 77 9.66 -20.58 -5.27
C GLU A 77 9.40 -19.13 -5.71
N GLU A 78 9.79 -18.76 -6.93
CA GLU A 78 9.65 -17.42 -7.50
C GLU A 78 8.22 -17.15 -7.96
N CYS A 79 7.30 -17.06 -7.01
CA CYS A 79 5.92 -16.68 -7.28
C CYS A 79 5.39 -15.75 -6.17
N PRO A 80 4.40 -14.91 -6.48
CA PRO A 80 3.77 -14.05 -5.48
C PRO A 80 3.05 -14.88 -4.41
N LEU A 81 3.58 -14.90 -3.21
CA LEU A 81 3.03 -15.71 -2.09
C LEU A 81 1.58 -15.34 -1.73
N THR A 82 1.16 -14.12 -2.05
CA THR A 82 -0.18 -13.60 -1.72
C THR A 82 -1.19 -13.74 -2.86
N GLY A 83 -0.73 -14.16 -4.07
CA GLY A 83 -1.58 -14.17 -5.27
C GLY A 83 -1.94 -12.77 -5.79
N VAL A 84 -1.18 -11.75 -5.37
CA VAL A 84 -1.23 -10.36 -5.85
C VAL A 84 0.18 -9.78 -5.84
N THR A 85 0.46 -8.81 -6.72
CA THR A 85 1.76 -8.12 -6.79
C THR A 85 1.58 -6.61 -6.92
N LEU A 86 2.66 -5.87 -6.65
CA LEU A 86 2.68 -4.43 -6.83
C LEU A 86 2.87 -4.08 -8.32
N LYS A 87 1.96 -3.25 -8.86
CA LYS A 87 1.99 -2.76 -10.24
C LYS A 87 2.32 -1.26 -10.33
N LYS A 88 2.35 -0.54 -9.22
CA LYS A 88 2.35 0.93 -9.17
C LYS A 88 3.43 1.62 -10.00
N PHE A 89 4.62 1.01 -10.13
CA PHE A 89 5.75 1.58 -10.88
C PHE A 89 5.91 0.96 -12.28
N TYR A 90 4.96 0.14 -12.67
CA TYR A 90 4.95 -0.44 -14.00
C TYR A 90 4.52 0.61 -15.04
N ASN A 91 5.20 0.66 -16.18
CA ASN A 91 4.78 1.41 -17.34
C ASN A 91 4.17 0.45 -18.36
N SER A 92 3.04 0.82 -18.95
CA SER A 92 2.33 -0.01 -19.95
C SER A 92 3.19 -0.37 -21.18
N GLU A 93 4.24 0.40 -21.44
CA GLU A 93 5.18 0.13 -22.51
C GLU A 93 6.30 -0.87 -22.12
N ASP A 94 6.47 -1.20 -20.82
CA ASP A 94 7.56 -2.07 -20.39
C ASP A 94 7.44 -3.48 -20.95
N SER A 95 8.46 -3.91 -21.70
CA SER A 95 8.60 -5.29 -22.17
C SER A 95 10.07 -5.72 -22.18
N ARG A 96 10.31 -6.94 -21.72
CA ARG A 96 11.62 -7.62 -21.80
C ARG A 96 11.68 -8.66 -22.93
N THR A 97 10.64 -8.74 -23.75
CA THR A 97 10.66 -9.60 -24.94
C THR A 97 11.58 -9.03 -25.99
N GLU A 98 12.00 -9.84 -26.97
CA GLU A 98 12.85 -9.39 -28.05
C GLU A 98 12.23 -8.21 -28.79
N GLY A 99 13.00 -7.16 -29.02
CA GLY A 99 12.55 -5.91 -29.63
C GLY A 99 11.74 -5.00 -28.73
N GLY A 100 11.39 -5.41 -27.52
CA GLY A 100 10.78 -4.56 -26.51
C GLY A 100 11.81 -3.69 -25.76
N TYR A 101 11.33 -2.73 -24.97
CA TYR A 101 12.18 -1.88 -24.13
C TYR A 101 11.54 -1.64 -22.76
N LEU A 102 12.34 -1.16 -21.84
CA LEU A 102 11.90 -0.69 -20.52
C LEU A 102 11.99 0.82 -20.48
N VAL A 103 10.93 1.47 -20.05
CA VAL A 103 10.90 2.92 -19.83
C VAL A 103 11.63 3.23 -18.53
N ASP A 104 12.50 4.24 -18.54
CA ASP A 104 13.18 4.72 -17.34
C ASP A 104 12.17 5.16 -16.28
N LYS A 105 12.37 4.70 -15.06
CA LYS A 105 11.48 5.03 -13.93
C LYS A 105 12.04 6.20 -13.14
N THR A 106 11.20 7.20 -12.94
CA THR A 106 11.51 8.28 -12.01
C THR A 106 11.04 7.89 -10.62
N GLU A 107 11.99 7.73 -9.71
CA GLU A 107 11.69 7.54 -8.29
C GLU A 107 11.59 8.90 -7.60
N MET A 108 10.41 9.17 -7.05
CA MET A 108 10.15 10.43 -6.35
C MET A 108 10.56 10.27 -4.88
N THR A 109 11.50 11.10 -4.43
CA THR A 109 11.90 11.13 -3.02
C THR A 109 10.79 11.72 -2.14
N ILE A 110 10.18 12.82 -2.57
CA ILE A 110 9.07 13.49 -1.90
C ILE A 110 8.09 13.97 -2.97
N ARG A 111 6.80 13.80 -2.74
CA ARG A 111 5.77 14.29 -3.65
C ARG A 111 4.68 15.08 -2.94
N TYR A 112 3.98 15.93 -3.68
CA TYR A 112 2.98 16.84 -3.12
C TYR A 112 1.86 16.13 -2.34
N GLY A 113 1.43 14.95 -2.78
CA GLY A 113 0.44 14.13 -2.06
C GLY A 113 0.91 13.75 -0.64
N GLU A 114 2.20 13.46 -0.47
CA GLU A 114 2.78 13.18 0.85
C GLU A 114 2.75 14.44 1.74
N ILE A 115 3.12 15.61 1.19
CA ILE A 115 3.08 16.88 1.93
C ILE A 115 1.66 17.20 2.39
N LEU A 116 0.64 16.98 1.56
CA LEU A 116 -0.75 17.17 1.94
C LEU A 116 -1.18 16.24 3.08
N LEU A 117 -0.73 14.98 3.06
CA LEU A 117 -1.01 14.01 4.13
C LEU A 117 -0.30 14.39 5.43
N ILE A 118 0.95 14.84 5.36
CA ILE A 118 1.70 15.35 6.53
C ILE A 118 0.99 16.58 7.11
N TYR A 119 0.57 17.50 6.27
CA TYR A 119 -0.13 18.71 6.70
C TYR A 119 -1.44 18.39 7.42
N ALA A 120 -2.28 17.52 6.84
CA ALA A 120 -3.53 17.10 7.46
C ALA A 120 -3.31 16.35 8.77
N GLU A 121 -2.25 15.55 8.86
CA GLU A 121 -1.88 14.84 10.09
C GLU A 121 -1.44 15.81 11.18
N ALA A 122 -0.53 16.73 10.86
CA ALA A 122 -0.05 17.73 11.80
C ALA A 122 -1.18 18.58 12.38
N LEU A 123 -2.11 19.03 11.54
CA LEU A 123 -3.30 19.78 12.00
C LEU A 123 -4.20 18.94 12.92
N ASN A 124 -4.35 17.64 12.63
CA ASN A 124 -5.19 16.78 13.48
C ASN A 124 -4.59 16.52 14.86
N GLU A 125 -3.25 16.56 14.98
CA GLU A 125 -2.56 16.35 16.26
C GLU A 125 -2.58 17.60 17.16
N LEU A 126 -3.00 18.75 16.66
CA LEU A 126 -3.19 19.96 17.47
C LEU A 126 -4.40 19.80 18.40
N THR A 127 -4.28 20.36 19.61
CA THR A 127 -5.39 20.38 20.56
C THR A 127 -6.52 21.24 20.02
N SER A 128 -7.74 20.70 19.98
CA SER A 128 -8.90 21.43 19.49
C SER A 128 -9.18 22.69 20.35
N GLY A 129 -9.37 23.81 19.67
CA GLY A 129 -9.65 25.10 20.32
C GLY A 129 -8.41 25.82 20.87
N GLN A 130 -7.21 25.27 20.72
CA GLN A 130 -5.96 25.91 21.10
C GLN A 130 -5.31 26.57 19.90
N VAL A 131 -4.87 27.84 20.05
CA VAL A 131 -4.08 28.57 19.07
C VAL A 131 -2.59 28.47 19.46
N TYR A 132 -1.76 28.15 18.47
CA TYR A 132 -0.32 28.05 18.60
C TYR A 132 0.33 29.20 17.82
N HIS A 133 1.25 29.92 18.44
CA HIS A 133 2.00 31.01 17.82
C HIS A 133 3.38 30.48 17.42
N LEU A 134 3.71 30.56 16.15
CA LEU A 134 4.98 30.08 15.60
C LEU A 134 5.63 31.19 14.78
N THR A 135 6.96 31.29 14.86
CA THR A 135 7.73 32.13 13.95
C THR A 135 8.26 31.29 12.80
N THR A 136 7.93 31.68 11.57
CA THR A 136 8.42 30.98 10.35
C THR A 136 9.93 31.18 10.17
N TYR A 137 10.53 30.40 9.29
CA TYR A 137 11.96 30.55 8.93
C TYR A 137 12.29 31.94 8.31
N THR A 138 11.28 32.65 7.78
CA THR A 138 11.41 34.02 7.27
C THR A 138 11.28 35.07 8.35
N GLY A 139 11.03 34.67 9.61
CA GLY A 139 10.82 35.58 10.74
C GLY A 139 9.37 36.11 10.87
N ALA A 140 8.43 35.63 10.07
CA ALA A 140 7.03 36.03 10.20
C ALA A 140 6.34 35.20 11.29
N ASP A 141 5.58 35.87 12.15
CA ASP A 141 4.74 35.20 13.14
C ASP A 141 3.44 34.73 12.51
N VAL A 142 3.08 33.50 12.78
CA VAL A 142 1.85 32.85 12.28
C VAL A 142 1.11 32.17 13.42
N GLU A 143 -0.20 32.21 13.35
CA GLU A 143 -1.08 31.48 14.24
C GLU A 143 -1.56 30.21 13.55
N ILE A 144 -1.46 29.10 14.26
CA ILE A 144 -1.90 27.79 13.79
C ILE A 144 -2.84 27.17 14.80
N GLN A 145 -3.94 26.62 14.31
CA GLN A 145 -4.90 25.87 15.13
C GLN A 145 -5.41 24.66 14.33
N ARG A 146 -6.02 23.70 15.03
CA ARG A 146 -6.70 22.60 14.37
C ARG A 146 -7.84 23.16 13.51
N SER A 147 -7.76 22.96 12.20
CA SER A 147 -8.72 23.49 11.23
C SER A 147 -9.29 22.35 10.39
N VAL A 148 -10.60 22.13 10.50
CA VAL A 148 -11.34 21.15 9.69
C VAL A 148 -11.27 21.50 8.20
N ASP A 149 -11.39 22.77 7.86
CA ASP A 149 -11.37 23.23 6.47
C ASP A 149 -10.02 22.98 5.81
N GLU A 150 -8.92 23.25 6.52
CA GLU A 150 -7.56 23.01 6.04
C GLU A 150 -7.25 21.51 5.92
N MET A 151 -7.68 20.71 6.88
CA MET A 151 -7.55 19.24 6.79
C MET A 151 -8.34 18.69 5.59
N ARG A 152 -9.58 19.19 5.40
CA ARG A 152 -10.41 18.82 4.24
C ARG A 152 -9.78 19.28 2.93
N TYR A 153 -9.25 20.49 2.86
CA TYR A 153 -8.54 21.01 1.71
C TYR A 153 -7.42 20.06 1.25
N ALA A 154 -6.63 19.56 2.21
CA ALA A 154 -5.53 18.64 1.91
C ALA A 154 -6.03 17.26 1.45
N ILE A 155 -6.91 16.64 2.20
CA ILE A 155 -7.38 15.25 1.96
C ILE A 155 -8.28 15.17 0.73
N LYS A 156 -9.20 16.11 0.56
CA LYS A 156 -10.11 16.14 -0.57
C LYS A 156 -9.37 16.14 -1.91
N ARG A 157 -8.27 16.88 -2.02
CA ARG A 157 -7.44 16.90 -3.25
C ARG A 157 -6.89 15.53 -3.61
N ILE A 158 -6.41 14.78 -2.63
CA ILE A 158 -5.89 13.43 -2.83
C ILE A 158 -7.01 12.50 -3.26
N ARG A 159 -8.13 12.51 -2.53
CA ARG A 159 -9.26 11.62 -2.78
C ARG A 159 -9.95 11.91 -4.11
N MET A 160 -10.17 13.19 -4.45
CA MET A 160 -10.75 13.59 -5.75
C MET A 160 -9.85 13.16 -6.92
N ARG A 161 -8.54 13.36 -6.82
CA ARG A 161 -7.59 12.87 -7.81
C ARG A 161 -7.66 11.35 -7.97
N ALA A 162 -7.84 10.64 -6.86
CA ALA A 162 -7.98 9.18 -6.84
C ALA A 162 -9.36 8.67 -7.31
N GLY A 163 -10.29 9.55 -7.65
CA GLY A 163 -11.63 9.17 -8.08
C GLY A 163 -12.53 8.65 -6.97
N VAL A 164 -12.25 9.00 -5.71
CA VAL A 164 -13.05 8.61 -4.55
C VAL A 164 -13.65 9.83 -3.85
N PRO A 165 -14.84 9.71 -3.23
CA PRO A 165 -15.49 10.83 -2.57
C PRO A 165 -14.70 11.32 -1.35
N ASP A 166 -14.89 12.57 -0.97
CA ASP A 166 -14.38 13.12 0.28
C ASP A 166 -14.95 12.39 1.51
N TYR A 167 -14.30 12.54 2.66
CA TYR A 167 -14.86 12.03 3.91
C TYR A 167 -16.04 12.89 4.36
N ALA A 168 -16.96 12.26 5.10
CA ALA A 168 -18.03 12.97 5.76
C ALA A 168 -17.50 13.96 6.81
N GLU A 169 -18.24 15.02 7.06
CA GLU A 169 -17.83 16.09 7.99
C GLU A 169 -17.58 15.60 9.40
N GLU A 170 -18.38 14.65 9.87
CA GLU A 170 -18.25 14.02 11.17
C GLU A 170 -16.88 13.38 11.37
N THR A 171 -16.30 12.83 10.30
CA THR A 171 -14.94 12.25 10.34
C THR A 171 -13.90 13.31 10.66
N TYR A 172 -13.97 14.49 10.05
CA TYR A 172 -13.03 15.59 10.31
C TYR A 172 -13.23 16.21 11.71
N ASN A 173 -14.45 16.23 12.20
CA ASN A 173 -14.78 16.77 13.51
C ASN A 173 -14.29 15.89 14.67
N ASN A 174 -14.13 14.58 14.44
CA ASN A 174 -13.60 13.66 15.43
C ASN A 174 -12.11 13.36 15.18
N PRO A 175 -11.19 13.85 16.04
CA PRO A 175 -9.75 13.65 15.83
C PRO A 175 -9.30 12.18 15.76
N ASN A 176 -9.96 11.30 16.50
CA ASN A 176 -9.62 9.87 16.52
C ASN A 176 -10.08 9.17 15.24
N ASP A 177 -11.31 9.41 14.81
CA ASP A 177 -11.84 8.85 13.56
C ASP A 177 -11.04 9.36 12.36
N PHE A 178 -10.73 10.64 12.34
CA PHE A 178 -9.90 11.21 11.29
C PHE A 178 -8.50 10.59 11.29
N ARG A 179 -7.86 10.40 12.45
CA ARG A 179 -6.56 9.75 12.55
C ARG A 179 -6.57 8.34 11.95
N VAL A 180 -7.59 7.55 12.24
CA VAL A 180 -7.74 6.21 11.66
C VAL A 180 -7.86 6.27 10.13
N LYS A 181 -8.73 7.15 9.62
CA LYS A 181 -8.93 7.35 8.18
C LYS A 181 -7.67 7.88 7.50
N LEU A 182 -6.97 8.83 8.12
CA LEU A 182 -5.72 9.38 7.60
C LEU A 182 -4.60 8.34 7.51
N LYS A 183 -4.38 7.55 8.56
CA LYS A 183 -3.41 6.44 8.54
C LYS A 183 -3.70 5.49 7.39
N ARG A 184 -4.98 5.22 7.16
CA ARG A 184 -5.44 4.38 6.06
C ARG A 184 -5.20 5.03 4.70
N GLU A 185 -5.54 6.30 4.54
CA GLU A 185 -5.30 7.07 3.31
C GLU A 185 -3.81 7.10 2.96
N ARG A 186 -2.93 7.34 3.94
CA ARG A 186 -1.48 7.28 3.75
C ARG A 186 -1.02 5.90 3.27
N GLN A 187 -1.53 4.84 3.85
CA GLN A 187 -1.18 3.46 3.46
C GLN A 187 -1.55 3.18 2.00
N ILE A 188 -2.72 3.63 1.55
CA ILE A 188 -3.20 3.41 0.17
C ILE A 188 -2.45 4.32 -0.80
N GLU A 189 -2.36 5.60 -0.49
CA GLU A 189 -1.78 6.61 -1.37
C GLU A 189 -0.27 6.39 -1.58
N LEU A 190 0.45 6.04 -0.52
CA LEU A 190 1.91 5.86 -0.53
C LEU A 190 2.33 4.39 -0.65
N LEU A 191 1.43 3.53 -1.11
CA LEU A 191 1.71 2.10 -1.30
C LEU A 191 2.95 1.89 -2.17
N GLY A 192 3.95 1.16 -1.65
CA GLY A 192 5.18 0.83 -2.37
C GLY A 192 6.18 1.97 -2.53
N GLU A 193 5.92 3.16 -1.99
CA GLU A 193 6.81 4.32 -2.10
C GLU A 193 7.77 4.39 -0.91
N ASN A 194 9.07 4.54 -1.18
CA ASN A 194 10.14 4.92 -0.24
C ASN A 194 10.06 4.32 1.16
N SER A 195 9.58 3.09 1.31
CA SER A 195 9.39 2.45 2.61
C SER A 195 8.50 3.25 3.58
N MET A 196 7.59 4.12 3.07
CA MET A 196 6.77 5.01 3.90
C MET A 196 6.01 4.27 4.99
N ARG A 197 5.43 3.10 4.68
CA ARG A 197 4.72 2.28 5.68
C ARG A 197 5.60 1.87 6.84
N TYR A 198 6.87 1.53 6.58
CA TYR A 198 7.84 1.17 7.61
C TYR A 198 8.07 2.31 8.61
N PHE A 199 8.28 3.52 8.11
CA PHE A 199 8.50 4.70 8.96
C PHE A 199 7.21 5.14 9.67
N ASP A 200 6.08 5.12 8.99
CA ASP A 200 4.76 5.45 9.55
C ASP A 200 4.41 4.56 10.74
N LEU A 201 4.56 3.24 10.63
CA LEU A 201 4.28 2.31 11.72
C LEU A 201 5.18 2.54 12.94
N ARG A 202 6.44 2.92 12.72
CA ARG A 202 7.37 3.22 13.81
C ARG A 202 7.04 4.54 14.50
N ARG A 203 6.81 5.61 13.75
CA ARG A 203 6.51 6.91 14.35
C ARG A 203 5.14 6.95 15.06
N TRP A 204 4.17 6.18 14.58
CA TRP A 204 2.87 6.02 15.23
C TRP A 204 2.89 5.03 16.41
N LYS A 205 3.97 4.27 16.58
CA LYS A 205 4.08 3.16 17.53
C LYS A 205 3.08 2.02 17.27
N ASP A 206 2.64 1.87 16.02
CA ASP A 206 1.71 0.81 15.60
C ASP A 206 2.44 -0.48 15.17
N ALA A 207 3.77 -0.46 15.03
CA ALA A 207 4.54 -1.57 14.47
C ALA A 207 4.38 -2.87 15.30
N MET A 208 4.30 -2.79 16.63
CA MET A 208 4.05 -3.96 17.48
C MET A 208 2.76 -4.70 17.13
N THR A 209 1.72 -3.96 16.76
CA THR A 209 0.41 -4.54 16.41
C THR A 209 0.38 -4.98 14.94
N GLU A 210 0.83 -4.13 14.03
CA GLU A 210 0.68 -4.33 12.59
C GLU A 210 1.70 -5.33 12.01
N GLU A 211 2.96 -5.28 12.48
CA GLU A 211 4.02 -6.15 11.94
C GLU A 211 3.98 -7.58 12.51
N ASN A 212 3.31 -7.82 13.62
CA ASN A 212 3.14 -9.15 14.18
C ASN A 212 1.89 -9.89 13.64
N GLN A 213 1.13 -9.25 12.74
CA GLN A 213 -0.02 -9.92 12.12
C GLN A 213 0.44 -10.99 11.13
N LEU A 214 -0.29 -12.10 11.10
CA LEU A 214 -0.05 -13.17 10.14
C LEU A 214 -0.28 -12.66 8.71
N LEU A 215 0.64 -12.97 7.83
CA LEU A 215 0.49 -12.65 6.41
C LEU A 215 -0.59 -13.55 5.80
N GLN A 216 -1.49 -12.94 5.04
CA GLN A 216 -2.60 -13.65 4.41
C GLN A 216 -2.66 -13.31 2.92
N GLY A 217 -3.17 -14.24 2.13
CA GLY A 217 -3.31 -14.09 0.69
C GLY A 217 -4.28 -15.09 0.10
N CYS A 218 -4.31 -15.18 -1.23
CA CYS A 218 -4.99 -16.25 -1.94
C CYS A 218 -4.24 -17.58 -1.77
N ASN A 219 -4.91 -18.69 -2.01
CA ASN A 219 -4.28 -20.00 -1.97
C ASN A 219 -3.58 -20.33 -3.29
N ILE A 220 -2.32 -19.92 -3.42
CA ILE A 220 -1.50 -20.11 -4.62
C ILE A 220 -1.15 -21.58 -4.95
N ASN A 221 -1.54 -22.53 -4.11
CA ASN A 221 -1.36 -23.96 -4.37
C ASN A 221 -2.50 -24.59 -5.18
N ILE A 222 -3.54 -23.81 -5.47
CA ILE A 222 -4.70 -24.25 -6.26
C ILE A 222 -4.43 -24.00 -7.75
N SER A 223 -4.69 -25.01 -8.58
CA SER A 223 -4.67 -24.91 -10.04
C SER A 223 -5.92 -24.22 -10.57
N ASP A 224 -5.96 -23.96 -11.86
CA ASP A 224 -7.10 -23.39 -12.60
C ASP A 224 -8.23 -24.40 -12.90
N ASP A 225 -8.23 -25.54 -12.22
CA ASP A 225 -9.33 -26.53 -12.29
C ASP A 225 -10.65 -25.89 -11.89
N GLU A 226 -11.61 -25.88 -12.81
CA GLU A 226 -12.93 -25.25 -12.63
C GLU A 226 -13.65 -25.71 -11.36
N THR A 227 -13.43 -26.95 -10.91
CA THR A 227 -14.05 -27.50 -9.70
C THR A 227 -13.44 -26.93 -8.42
N ARG A 228 -12.21 -26.41 -8.47
CA ARG A 228 -11.42 -25.95 -7.33
C ARG A 228 -11.05 -24.47 -7.38
N ILE A 229 -11.32 -23.78 -8.48
CA ILE A 229 -10.92 -22.39 -8.69
C ILE A 229 -11.39 -21.44 -7.58
N ALA A 230 -12.54 -21.74 -6.98
CA ALA A 230 -13.07 -20.98 -5.85
C ALA A 230 -12.18 -21.08 -4.59
N ASP A 231 -11.42 -22.16 -4.45
CA ASP A 231 -10.52 -22.38 -3.32
C ASP A 231 -9.28 -21.49 -3.38
N PHE A 232 -8.88 -21.07 -4.60
CA PHE A 232 -7.81 -20.09 -4.77
C PHE A 232 -8.11 -18.77 -4.04
N TYR A 233 -9.34 -18.33 -4.09
CA TYR A 233 -9.78 -17.03 -3.51
C TYR A 233 -10.09 -17.12 -2.01
N LYS A 234 -9.99 -18.29 -1.40
CA LYS A 234 -10.11 -18.42 0.05
C LYS A 234 -8.89 -17.83 0.74
N GLN A 235 -9.16 -16.96 1.71
CA GLN A 235 -8.11 -16.36 2.51
C GLN A 235 -7.29 -17.44 3.22
N THR A 236 -5.99 -17.47 2.95
CA THR A 236 -5.06 -18.48 3.44
C THR A 236 -3.91 -17.81 4.18
N ILE A 237 -3.53 -18.35 5.32
CA ILE A 237 -2.36 -17.89 6.08
C ILE A 237 -1.10 -18.39 5.38
N ILE A 238 -0.17 -17.46 5.13
CA ILE A 238 1.12 -17.75 4.53
C ILE A 238 2.11 -18.06 5.64
N THR A 239 2.45 -19.34 5.79
CA THR A 239 3.32 -19.83 6.87
C THR A 239 4.81 -19.76 6.53
N SER A 240 5.16 -19.58 5.27
CA SER A 240 6.57 -19.46 4.81
C SER A 240 7.24 -18.14 5.19
N VAL A 241 6.46 -17.13 5.54
CA VAL A 241 6.94 -15.81 5.98
C VAL A 241 6.37 -15.50 7.35
N HIS A 242 7.25 -15.38 8.34
CA HIS A 242 6.89 -15.00 9.69
C HIS A 242 7.54 -13.66 10.02
N LYS A 243 6.72 -12.63 10.17
CA LYS A 243 7.18 -11.31 10.61
C LYS A 243 7.17 -11.28 12.12
N VAL A 244 8.24 -10.74 12.71
CA VAL A 244 8.35 -10.51 14.15
C VAL A 244 8.80 -9.07 14.37
N PHE A 245 8.11 -8.36 15.23
CA PHE A 245 8.50 -7.03 15.67
C PHE A 245 8.46 -6.97 17.20
N GLU A 246 9.59 -6.67 17.82
CA GLU A 246 9.75 -6.53 19.26
C GLU A 246 9.94 -5.05 19.65
N GLN A 247 9.72 -4.72 20.91
CA GLN A 247 9.81 -3.35 21.42
C GLN A 247 11.19 -2.73 21.14
N LYS A 248 12.27 -3.48 21.29
CA LYS A 248 13.64 -3.03 20.99
C LYS A 248 13.81 -2.58 19.54
N MET A 249 13.04 -3.14 18.59
CA MET A 249 13.16 -2.87 17.15
C MET A 249 12.67 -1.47 16.74
N TYR A 250 12.09 -0.69 17.65
CA TYR A 250 11.87 0.73 17.40
C TYR A 250 13.17 1.52 17.30
N LEU A 251 14.21 1.05 17.95
CA LEU A 251 15.56 1.60 17.86
C LEU A 251 16.48 0.58 17.22
N TRP A 252 17.38 1.02 16.36
CA TRP A 252 18.40 0.14 15.79
C TRP A 252 19.53 -0.10 16.79
N PRO A 253 20.12 -1.30 16.85
CA PRO A 253 21.28 -1.51 17.68
C PRO A 253 22.48 -0.72 17.16
N PHE A 254 23.30 -0.21 18.05
CA PHE A 254 24.61 0.31 17.68
C PHE A 254 25.52 -0.85 17.24
N PRO A 255 26.25 -0.71 16.12
CA PRO A 255 27.21 -1.70 15.70
C PRO A 255 28.26 -1.97 16.78
N THR A 256 28.59 -3.23 17.00
CA THR A 256 29.56 -3.65 18.09
C THR A 256 30.91 -2.93 17.96
N TYR A 257 31.37 -2.64 16.76
CA TYR A 257 32.63 -1.93 16.55
C TYR A 257 32.60 -0.48 17.07
N GLU A 258 31.43 0.22 16.95
CA GLU A 258 31.32 1.56 17.52
C GLU A 258 31.28 1.57 19.03
N LEU A 259 30.60 0.60 19.64
CA LEU A 259 30.62 0.44 21.10
C LEU A 259 32.04 0.15 21.65
N LYS A 260 32.86 -0.59 20.89
CA LYS A 260 34.26 -0.85 21.28
C LYS A 260 35.18 0.37 21.12
N ARG A 261 34.85 1.28 20.19
CA ARG A 261 35.64 2.50 19.94
C ARG A 261 35.30 3.63 20.91
N ASN A 262 34.05 3.70 21.35
CA ASN A 262 33.57 4.76 22.24
C ASN A 262 33.06 4.15 23.55
N VAL A 263 33.91 4.15 24.57
CA VAL A 263 33.64 3.57 25.92
C VAL A 263 32.48 4.28 26.64
N ASN A 264 32.10 5.48 26.22
CA ASN A 264 30.96 6.22 26.77
C ASN A 264 29.65 5.91 26.10
N MET A 265 29.64 5.09 25.04
CA MET A 265 28.45 4.70 24.34
C MET A 265 27.86 3.43 24.93
N THR A 266 26.61 3.45 25.29
CA THR A 266 25.85 2.28 25.74
C THR A 266 24.91 1.80 24.62
N GLN A 267 24.67 0.51 24.56
CA GLN A 267 23.73 -0.08 23.61
C GLN A 267 22.30 0.42 23.86
N ASN A 268 21.51 0.48 22.81
CA ASN A 268 20.09 0.72 22.94
C ASN A 268 19.43 -0.38 23.80
N PRO A 269 18.35 -0.04 24.55
CA PRO A 269 17.71 -1.00 25.45
C PRO A 269 17.34 -2.32 24.76
N GLU A 270 17.52 -3.42 25.45
CA GLU A 270 17.16 -4.79 25.02
C GLU A 270 17.98 -5.38 23.85
N TRP A 271 19.02 -4.66 23.38
CA TRP A 271 19.97 -5.17 22.38
C TRP A 271 21.25 -5.72 22.98
#